data_04e4b32379c8a35992a57b8e01507435
#
_entry.id   04e4b32379c8a35992a57b8e01507435
#
_cell.length_a   1.000
_cell.length_b   1.000
_cell.length_c   1.000
_cell.angle_alpha   90.00
_cell.angle_beta   90.00
_cell.angle_gamma   90.00
#
_symmetry.space_group_name_H-M   'P 1'
#
loop_
_entity.id
_entity.type
_entity.pdbx_description
1 polymer ?
#
loop_
_entity_poly.entity_id
_entity_poly.type
_entity_poly.pdbx_seq_one_letter_code
_entity_poly.pdbx_strand_id
1 'polypeptide(L)'
;MSLVYFSSQSQNTHRFVLRTGLPCRRIPLDGQLRVNEPYILVVPSYGGGTAKGAVPGQVIQFLNDVDNRRLIRGVIAAGNRNFGEAYCLAGSIIAQKCRVPCLYRFELLGTEEDVANVSRGVTQFWQAQTAHS
;
A
#
# COMPACT_ATOMS: atom_id res chain seq x y z
N MET A 1 7.93 -5.26 11.77
CA MET A 1 7.52 -4.70 10.47
C MET A 1 6.02 -4.88 10.30
N SER A 2 5.34 -3.92 9.70
CA SER A 2 3.88 -3.95 9.57
C SER A 2 3.43 -3.49 8.18
N LEU A 3 2.15 -3.71 7.87
CA LEU A 3 1.50 -3.04 6.74
C LEU A 3 0.97 -1.69 7.21
N VAL A 4 1.14 -0.67 6.37
CA VAL A 4 0.47 0.62 6.54
C VAL A 4 -0.41 0.81 5.31
N TYR A 5 -1.67 1.16 5.51
CA TYR A 5 -2.60 1.21 4.40
C TYR A 5 -3.52 2.41 4.47
N PHE A 6 -3.99 2.83 3.30
CA PHE A 6 -5.07 3.78 3.16
C PHE A 6 -6.29 3.07 2.57
N SER A 7 -7.47 3.38 3.07
CA SER A 7 -8.72 2.86 2.51
C SER A 7 -9.75 3.98 2.43
N SER A 8 -10.45 4.02 1.30
CA SER A 8 -11.53 4.98 1.08
C SER A 8 -12.80 4.55 1.81
N GLN A 9 -13.88 5.31 1.57
CA GLN A 9 -15.19 5.01 2.15
C GLN A 9 -15.74 3.65 1.72
N SER A 10 -15.30 3.12 0.56
CA SER A 10 -15.71 1.78 0.12
C SER A 10 -15.18 0.68 1.03
N GLN A 11 -14.11 0.96 1.79
CA GLN A 11 -13.47 0.01 2.72
C GLN A 11 -12.85 -1.22 2.04
N ASN A 12 -12.68 -1.20 0.72
CA ASN A 12 -12.13 -2.35 0.00
C ASN A 12 -10.72 -2.72 0.46
N THR A 13 -9.82 -1.73 0.52
CA THR A 13 -8.45 -1.96 0.97
C THR A 13 -8.39 -2.38 2.43
N HIS A 14 -9.22 -1.74 3.27
CA HIS A 14 -9.32 -2.09 4.68
C HIS A 14 -9.69 -3.56 4.87
N ARG A 15 -10.74 -4.01 4.18
CA ARG A 15 -11.18 -5.40 4.27
C ARG A 15 -10.12 -6.37 3.77
N PHE A 16 -9.43 -6.01 2.67
CA PHE A 16 -8.35 -6.85 2.15
C PHE A 16 -7.23 -7.01 3.19
N VAL A 17 -6.77 -5.90 3.75
CA VAL A 17 -5.65 -5.93 4.71
C VAL A 17 -6.02 -6.74 5.95
N LEU A 18 -7.24 -6.58 6.48
CA LEU A 18 -7.67 -7.35 7.64
C LEU A 18 -7.70 -8.86 7.37
N ARG A 19 -8.05 -9.25 6.15
CA ARG A 19 -8.11 -10.67 5.78
C ARG A 19 -6.72 -11.32 5.71
N THR A 20 -5.65 -10.53 5.54
CA THR A 20 -4.29 -11.08 5.52
C THR A 20 -3.83 -11.57 6.90
N GLY A 21 -4.43 -11.07 7.97
CA GLY A 21 -4.03 -11.41 9.33
C GLY A 21 -2.69 -10.83 9.76
N LEU A 22 -2.09 -9.96 8.95
CA LEU A 22 -0.79 -9.36 9.25
C LEU A 22 -0.94 -8.11 10.14
N PRO A 23 0.08 -7.77 10.95
CA PRO A 23 0.06 -6.50 11.68
C PRO A 23 -0.12 -5.34 10.73
N CYS A 24 -1.03 -4.41 11.07
CA CYS A 24 -1.36 -3.32 10.18
C CYS A 24 -1.72 -2.05 10.94
N ARG A 25 -1.54 -0.90 10.27
CA ARG A 25 -1.95 0.41 10.75
C ARG A 25 -2.64 1.16 9.62
N ARG A 26 -3.77 1.79 9.91
CA ARG A 26 -4.54 2.53 8.92
C ARG A 26 -4.15 4.01 8.95
N ILE A 27 -3.89 4.59 7.77
CA ILE A 27 -3.73 6.04 7.64
C ILE A 27 -5.10 6.67 7.87
N PRO A 28 -5.24 7.59 8.84
CA PRO A 28 -6.55 8.16 9.13
C PRO A 28 -7.03 9.08 8.01
N LEU A 29 -8.35 9.22 7.87
CA LEU A 29 -8.95 10.16 6.93
C LEU A 29 -8.64 11.60 7.33
N ASP A 30 -8.61 11.87 8.63
CA ASP A 30 -8.23 13.15 9.21
C ASP A 30 -7.07 12.93 10.17
N GLY A 31 -6.11 13.87 10.16
CA GLY A 31 -4.97 13.80 11.05
C GLY A 31 -3.78 13.10 10.42
N GLN A 32 -2.76 12.91 11.22
CA GLN A 32 -1.48 12.35 10.76
C GLN A 32 -1.16 11.06 11.49
N LEU A 33 -0.56 10.11 10.75
CA LEU A 33 0.00 8.90 11.31
C LEU A 33 1.52 9.00 11.22
N ARG A 34 2.20 8.70 12.33
CA ARG A 34 3.65 8.50 12.35
C ARG A 34 3.96 7.07 12.68
N VAL A 35 4.87 6.49 11.92
CA VAL A 35 5.33 5.13 12.13
C VAL A 35 6.76 5.15 12.66
N ASN A 36 7.14 4.12 13.39
CA ASN A 36 8.45 4.02 14.01
C ASN A 36 9.17 2.73 13.65
N GLU A 37 8.65 2.00 12.65
CA GLU A 37 9.25 0.75 12.18
C GLU A 37 9.11 0.65 10.66
N PRO A 38 9.95 -0.15 10.00
CA PRO A 38 9.80 -0.41 8.57
C PRO A 38 8.44 -0.99 8.24
N TYR A 39 7.89 -0.64 7.07
CA TYR A 39 6.54 -1.04 6.67
C TYR A 39 6.44 -1.24 5.16
N ILE A 40 5.38 -1.94 4.75
CA ILE A 40 4.93 -2.03 3.38
C ILE A 40 3.64 -1.23 3.26
N LEU A 41 3.57 -0.34 2.28
CA LEU A 41 2.41 0.51 2.06
C LEU A 41 1.43 -0.18 1.13
N VAL A 42 0.15 -0.26 1.53
CA VAL A 42 -0.94 -0.76 0.69
C VAL A 42 -1.79 0.44 0.29
N VAL A 43 -1.88 0.71 -1.01
CA VAL A 43 -2.49 1.95 -1.50
C VAL A 43 -3.41 1.70 -2.69
N PRO A 44 -4.66 2.23 -2.66
CA PRO A 44 -5.54 2.22 -3.82
C PRO A 44 -5.21 3.37 -4.76
N SER A 45 -5.58 3.22 -6.04
CA SER A 45 -5.48 4.29 -7.02
C SER A 45 -6.82 5.00 -7.15
N TYR A 46 -6.77 6.32 -7.24
CA TYR A 46 -7.93 7.17 -7.47
C TYR A 46 -7.88 7.82 -8.84
N GLY A 47 -8.98 8.46 -9.20
CA GLY A 47 -9.05 9.33 -10.35
C GLY A 47 -9.44 8.63 -11.64
N GLY A 48 -9.70 9.42 -12.66
CA GLY A 48 -10.23 8.97 -13.94
C GLY A 48 -9.16 8.62 -14.95
N GLY A 49 -8.10 7.92 -14.56
CA GLY A 49 -7.11 7.42 -15.51
C GLY A 49 -5.92 8.33 -15.76
N THR A 50 -5.69 9.34 -14.93
CA THR A 50 -4.53 10.22 -15.07
C THR A 50 -3.60 10.09 -13.86
N ALA A 51 -2.31 10.38 -14.07
CA ALA A 51 -1.33 10.36 -12.98
C ALA A 51 -1.68 11.38 -11.90
N LYS A 52 -2.23 12.53 -12.29
CA LYS A 52 -2.65 13.56 -11.36
C LYS A 52 -3.88 13.07 -10.59
N GLY A 53 -3.78 13.03 -9.27
CA GLY A 53 -4.89 12.58 -8.43
C GLY A 53 -4.98 11.08 -8.24
N ALA A 54 -4.08 10.28 -8.86
CA ALA A 54 -4.08 8.83 -8.67
C ALA A 54 -3.75 8.46 -7.23
N VAL A 55 -2.82 9.18 -6.60
CA VAL A 55 -2.41 8.92 -5.22
C VAL A 55 -3.35 9.67 -4.27
N PRO A 56 -3.99 8.97 -3.31
CA PRO A 56 -4.84 9.66 -2.35
C PRO A 56 -4.09 10.75 -1.58
N GLY A 57 -4.77 11.89 -1.31
CA GLY A 57 -4.15 13.01 -0.62
C GLY A 57 -3.59 12.66 0.75
N GLN A 58 -4.28 11.80 1.50
CA GLN A 58 -3.83 11.35 2.81
C GLN A 58 -2.52 10.55 2.72
N VAL A 59 -2.33 9.79 1.64
CA VAL A 59 -1.09 9.05 1.40
C VAL A 59 0.04 10.00 1.06
N ILE A 60 -0.23 11.02 0.23
CA ILE A 60 0.76 12.06 -0.08
C ILE A 60 1.23 12.74 1.21
N GLN A 61 0.29 13.13 2.06
CA GLN A 61 0.59 13.79 3.33
C GLN A 61 1.42 12.90 4.24
N PHE A 62 1.07 11.61 4.32
CA PHE A 62 1.81 10.63 5.10
C PHE A 62 3.25 10.49 4.62
N LEU A 63 3.47 10.41 3.31
CA LEU A 63 4.80 10.23 2.73
C LEU A 63 5.62 11.53 2.67
N ASN A 64 4.98 12.71 2.83
CA ASN A 64 5.70 13.96 2.94
C ASN A 64 6.46 14.08 4.27
N ASP A 65 6.06 13.32 5.28
CA ASP A 65 6.83 13.20 6.51
C ASP A 65 8.08 12.37 6.21
N VAL A 66 9.25 12.99 6.36
CA VAL A 66 10.54 12.34 6.04
C VAL A 66 10.73 11.06 6.86
N ASP A 67 10.33 11.06 8.11
CA ASP A 67 10.49 9.89 8.98
C ASP A 67 9.63 8.72 8.49
N ASN A 68 8.40 9.00 8.04
CA ASN A 68 7.55 7.98 7.46
C ASN A 68 8.13 7.46 6.15
N ARG A 69 8.56 8.38 5.27
CA ARG A 69 9.10 8.01 3.95
C ARG A 69 10.36 7.17 4.06
N ARG A 70 11.20 7.45 5.05
CA ARG A 70 12.45 6.71 5.25
C ARG A 70 12.22 5.23 5.58
N LEU A 71 11.09 4.91 6.17
CA LEU A 71 10.79 3.56 6.66
C LEU A 71 10.06 2.67 5.66
N ILE A 72 9.64 3.22 4.51
CA ILE A 72 8.95 2.41 3.48
C ILE A 72 9.91 1.39 2.87
N ARG A 73 9.44 0.14 2.71
CA ARG A 73 10.25 -0.94 2.14
C ARG A 73 9.66 -1.55 0.88
N GLY A 74 8.38 -1.34 0.65
CA GLY A 74 7.70 -1.84 -0.53
C GLY A 74 6.30 -1.29 -0.62
N VAL A 75 5.64 -1.57 -1.75
CA VAL A 75 4.28 -1.09 -2.03
C VAL A 75 3.45 -2.27 -2.53
N ILE A 76 2.21 -2.36 -2.06
CA ILE A 76 1.19 -3.23 -2.62
C ILE A 76 0.11 -2.31 -3.18
N ALA A 77 -0.19 -2.47 -4.47
CA ALA A 77 -1.09 -1.59 -5.18
C ALA A 77 -2.47 -2.20 -5.34
N ALA A 78 -3.50 -1.45 -4.99
CA ALA A 78 -4.90 -1.81 -5.24
C ALA A 78 -5.45 -0.90 -6.33
N GLY A 79 -6.41 -1.39 -7.11
CA GLY A 79 -6.99 -0.59 -8.17
C GLY A 79 -8.27 -1.18 -8.70
N ASN A 80 -8.73 -0.59 -9.81
CA ASN A 80 -9.90 -1.05 -10.54
C ASN A 80 -9.52 -1.18 -12.01
N ARG A 81 -9.62 -2.38 -12.56
CA ARG A 81 -9.24 -2.65 -13.96
C ARG A 81 -10.06 -1.87 -14.98
N ASN A 82 -11.23 -1.37 -14.58
CA ASN A 82 -12.02 -0.50 -15.44
C ASN A 82 -11.31 0.81 -15.80
N PHE A 83 -10.25 1.16 -15.07
CA PHE A 83 -9.44 2.35 -15.34
C PHE A 83 -8.31 2.08 -16.35
N GLY A 84 -8.23 0.90 -16.93
CA GLY A 84 -7.25 0.58 -17.97
C GLY A 84 -5.82 0.76 -17.48
N GLU A 85 -5.04 1.60 -18.20
CA GLU A 85 -3.63 1.83 -17.89
C GLU A 85 -3.41 2.45 -16.52
N ALA A 86 -4.43 3.08 -15.94
CA ALA A 86 -4.35 3.66 -14.59
C ALA A 86 -4.56 2.62 -13.49
N TYR A 87 -4.80 1.37 -13.84
CA TYR A 87 -4.92 0.29 -12.87
C TYR A 87 -3.67 0.24 -12.00
N CYS A 88 -3.86 0.38 -10.68
CA CYS A 88 -2.76 0.38 -9.70
C CYS A 88 -1.69 1.47 -9.91
N LEU A 89 -2.04 2.56 -10.60
CA LEU A 89 -1.09 3.64 -10.92
C LEU A 89 -0.48 4.28 -9.67
N ALA A 90 -1.26 4.47 -8.61
CA ALA A 90 -0.75 5.07 -7.37
C ALA A 90 0.43 4.27 -6.81
N GLY A 91 0.32 2.95 -6.79
CA GLY A 91 1.40 2.09 -6.32
C GLY A 91 2.65 2.23 -7.17
N SER A 92 2.49 2.31 -8.49
CA SER A 92 3.63 2.48 -9.41
C SER A 92 4.32 3.83 -9.20
N ILE A 93 3.56 4.90 -9.01
CA ILE A 93 4.11 6.23 -8.75
C ILE A 93 4.92 6.24 -7.46
N ILE A 94 4.37 5.68 -6.38
CA ILE A 94 5.03 5.67 -5.08
C ILE A 94 6.28 4.78 -5.13
N ALA A 95 6.18 3.59 -5.73
CA ALA A 95 7.30 2.69 -5.85
C ALA A 95 8.49 3.36 -6.54
N GLN A 96 8.21 4.10 -7.62
CA GLN A 96 9.25 4.81 -8.37
C GLN A 96 9.85 5.96 -7.55
N LYS A 97 9.01 6.78 -6.93
CA LYS A 97 9.48 7.95 -6.17
C LYS A 97 10.24 7.57 -4.90
N CYS A 98 9.79 6.53 -4.23
CA CYS A 98 10.42 6.07 -2.99
C CYS A 98 11.52 5.03 -3.24
N ARG A 99 11.72 4.61 -4.48
CA ARG A 99 12.74 3.63 -4.88
C ARG A 99 12.60 2.31 -4.13
N VAL A 100 11.36 1.82 -4.06
CA VAL A 100 11.04 0.53 -3.45
C VAL A 100 10.26 -0.32 -4.44
N PRO A 101 10.28 -1.66 -4.29
CA PRO A 101 9.55 -2.52 -5.22
C PRO A 101 8.04 -2.44 -5.03
N CYS A 102 7.31 -2.60 -6.13
CA CYS A 102 5.88 -2.91 -6.08
C CYS A 102 5.77 -4.44 -5.95
N LEU A 103 5.33 -4.90 -4.79
CA LEU A 103 5.39 -6.31 -4.43
C LEU A 103 4.20 -7.10 -4.95
N TYR A 104 3.04 -6.47 -5.08
CA TYR A 104 1.82 -7.15 -5.51
C TYR A 104 0.80 -6.13 -5.98
N ARG A 105 -0.13 -6.58 -6.83
CA ARG A 105 -1.26 -5.78 -7.31
C ARG A 105 -2.53 -6.60 -7.21
N PHE A 106 -3.61 -5.96 -6.77
CA PHE A 106 -4.91 -6.63 -6.70
C PHE A 106 -6.02 -5.67 -7.06
N GLU A 107 -7.20 -6.22 -7.40
CA GLU A 107 -8.35 -5.44 -7.81
C GLU A 107 -9.40 -5.43 -6.70
N LEU A 108 -9.92 -4.25 -6.39
CA LEU A 108 -11.02 -4.02 -5.45
C LEU A 108 -10.77 -4.69 -4.08
N LEU A 109 -11.58 -5.69 -3.72
CA LEU A 109 -11.43 -6.44 -2.46
C LEU A 109 -10.35 -7.51 -2.51
N GLY A 110 -9.82 -7.81 -3.71
CA GLY A 110 -8.94 -8.93 -3.88
C GLY A 110 -9.67 -10.27 -3.75
N THR A 111 -9.09 -11.31 -4.31
CA THR A 111 -9.60 -12.68 -4.15
C THR A 111 -8.99 -13.33 -2.92
N GLU A 112 -9.51 -14.50 -2.53
CA GLU A 112 -8.89 -15.28 -1.46
C GLU A 112 -7.46 -15.67 -1.81
N GLU A 113 -7.19 -15.94 -3.09
CA GLU A 113 -5.85 -16.22 -3.58
C GLU A 113 -4.94 -15.01 -3.43
N ASP A 114 -5.45 -13.79 -3.73
CA ASP A 114 -4.69 -12.55 -3.53
C ASP A 114 -4.31 -12.40 -2.05
N VAL A 115 -5.26 -12.62 -1.15
CA VAL A 115 -5.02 -12.52 0.30
C VAL A 115 -3.93 -13.52 0.73
N ALA A 116 -4.02 -14.76 0.28
CA ALA A 116 -3.03 -15.78 0.62
C ALA A 116 -1.65 -15.46 0.06
N ASN A 117 -1.60 -14.99 -1.19
CA ASN A 117 -0.34 -14.61 -1.84
C ASN A 117 0.33 -13.45 -1.13
N VAL A 118 -0.44 -12.42 -0.75
CA VAL A 118 0.10 -11.27 -0.03
C VAL A 118 0.58 -11.67 1.35
N SER A 119 -0.22 -12.44 2.08
CA SER A 119 0.15 -12.88 3.44
C SER A 119 1.48 -13.64 3.42
N ARG A 120 1.62 -14.60 2.50
CA ARG A 120 2.83 -15.40 2.36
C ARG A 120 4.01 -14.57 1.85
N GLY A 121 3.79 -13.78 0.80
CA GLY A 121 4.85 -12.99 0.17
C GLY A 121 5.39 -11.90 1.09
N VAL A 122 4.53 -11.24 1.84
CA VAL A 122 4.94 -10.21 2.80
C VAL A 122 5.76 -10.85 3.93
N THR A 123 5.31 -11.98 4.44
CA THR A 123 6.05 -12.69 5.49
C THR A 123 7.45 -13.06 5.01
N GLN A 124 7.57 -13.61 3.80
CA GLN A 124 8.86 -13.96 3.21
C GLN A 124 9.73 -12.72 3.00
N PHE A 125 9.15 -11.64 2.53
CA PHE A 125 9.87 -10.39 2.31
C PHE A 125 10.43 -9.84 3.62
N TRP A 126 9.63 -9.84 4.68
CA TRP A 126 10.10 -9.38 5.99
C TRP A 126 11.23 -10.25 6.53
N GLN A 127 11.14 -11.56 6.36
CA GLN A 127 12.20 -12.47 6.77
C GLN A 127 13.50 -12.18 6.02
N ALA A 128 13.42 -11.92 4.72
CA ALA A 128 14.59 -11.57 3.93
C ALA A 128 15.21 -10.24 4.37
N GLN A 129 14.38 -9.22 4.67
CA GLN A 129 14.86 -7.94 5.18
C GLN A 129 15.58 -8.10 6.51
N THR A 130 15.03 -8.90 7.40
CA THR A 130 15.63 -9.16 8.73
C THR A 130 16.96 -9.90 8.60
N ALA A 131 17.06 -10.85 7.66
CA ALA A 131 18.28 -11.65 7.46
C ALA A 131 19.46 -10.81 6.97
N HIS A 132 19.19 -9.66 6.35
CA HIS A 132 20.21 -8.77 5.80
C HIS A 132 20.52 -7.54 6.67
N SER A 133 19.90 -7.46 7.83
CA SER A 133 20.09 -6.32 8.73
C SER A 133 21.11 -6.56 9.83
#